data_a9facf16aa441d8e17bfef7a8adbc2bd
#
_entry.id   a9facf16aa441d8e17bfef7a8adbc2bd
#
_cell.length_a   1.000
_cell.length_b   1.000
_cell.length_c   1.000
_cell.angle_alpha   90.00
_cell.angle_beta   90.00
_cell.angle_gamma   90.00
#
_symmetry.space_group_name_H-M   'P 1'
#
loop_
_entity.id
_entity.type
_entity.pdbx_description
1 polymer ?
#
loop_
_entity_poly.entity_id
_entity_poly.type
_entity_poly.pdbx_seq_one_letter_code
_entity_poly.pdbx_strand_id
1 'polypeptide(L)'
;MKKIALLVLSIGFMYTNLLLAQKPNSLSKKEKKEGWQLLFDGSTMNGWHKFGGGHVGKGWKVSDGAIFYDPSAKDGIDIVTDQEFENFDLKLEWKVSRGANSGIMFYVNEDTSKYKSPWVTGPEMQVLDNIDAEDNKKPNHLAGALYDLIGTVADSKPKPVGEWNQAEIKCVNGKLDMYLNGIHTVSTIMWDDNWKKMVANSKFRTMPGFGIFRKGHIDLQDHGHEVWFRNIRIKNL
;
A
#
# COMPACT_ATOMS: atom_id res chain seq x y z
N MET A 1 75.73 -7.95 16.76
CA MET A 1 74.44 -7.60 17.44
C MET A 1 73.35 -7.62 16.43
N LYS A 2 72.49 -8.69 16.38
CA LYS A 2 71.36 -8.84 15.44
C LYS A 2 70.12 -8.29 16.12
N LYS A 3 69.51 -7.27 15.53
CA LYS A 3 68.21 -6.73 15.98
C LYS A 3 67.08 -7.60 15.40
N ILE A 4 66.31 -8.25 16.27
CA ILE A 4 65.10 -8.98 15.92
C ILE A 4 63.99 -7.96 15.95
N ALA A 5 63.36 -7.73 14.78
CA ALA A 5 62.12 -6.90 14.68
C ALA A 5 60.93 -7.81 14.93
N LEU A 6 60.17 -7.49 15.98
CA LEU A 6 58.92 -8.19 16.32
C LEU A 6 57.78 -7.55 15.51
N LEU A 7 57.23 -8.31 14.56
CA LEU A 7 56.07 -7.91 13.77
C LEU A 7 54.81 -8.27 14.56
N VAL A 8 54.12 -7.27 15.12
CA VAL A 8 52.83 -7.47 15.79
C VAL A 8 51.74 -7.44 14.74
N LEU A 9 51.19 -8.62 14.44
CA LEU A 9 50.03 -8.77 13.54
C LEU A 9 48.75 -8.46 14.34
N SER A 10 48.19 -7.28 14.17
CA SER A 10 46.87 -6.92 14.72
C SER A 10 45.77 -7.54 13.85
N ILE A 11 45.19 -8.64 14.32
CA ILE A 11 43.99 -9.23 13.72
C ILE A 11 42.79 -8.38 14.13
N GLY A 12 42.36 -7.48 13.24
CA GLY A 12 41.13 -6.73 13.40
C GLY A 12 39.93 -7.65 13.20
N PHE A 13 39.20 -7.96 14.26
CA PHE A 13 37.90 -8.62 14.19
C PHE A 13 36.89 -7.62 13.59
N MET A 14 36.63 -7.75 12.30
CA MET A 14 35.43 -7.10 11.69
C MET A 14 34.19 -7.82 12.21
N TYR A 15 33.50 -7.21 13.19
CA TYR A 15 32.14 -7.60 13.54
C TYR A 15 31.23 -7.18 12.41
N THR A 16 30.93 -8.07 11.48
CA THR A 16 29.81 -7.91 10.56
C THR A 16 28.52 -8.06 11.37
N ASN A 17 27.90 -6.92 11.71
CA ASN A 17 26.52 -6.93 12.19
C ASN A 17 25.63 -7.46 11.05
N LEU A 18 25.36 -8.74 11.02
CA LEU A 18 24.26 -9.32 10.27
C LEU A 18 22.97 -8.74 10.86
N LEU A 19 22.49 -7.66 10.28
CA LEU A 19 21.10 -7.22 10.46
C LEU A 19 20.23 -8.36 9.96
N LEU A 20 19.76 -9.21 10.87
CA LEU A 20 18.75 -10.21 10.56
C LEU A 20 17.53 -9.46 10.02
N ALA A 21 17.27 -9.63 8.74
CA ALA A 21 16.08 -9.04 8.10
C ALA A 21 14.85 -9.46 8.91
N GLN A 22 13.99 -8.50 9.23
CA GLN A 22 12.76 -8.77 9.97
C GLN A 22 11.92 -9.81 9.19
N LYS A 23 11.43 -10.83 9.90
CA LYS A 23 10.54 -11.83 9.30
C LYS A 23 9.32 -11.12 8.71
N PRO A 24 8.92 -11.42 7.47
CA PRO A 24 7.70 -10.86 6.91
C PRO A 24 6.49 -11.09 7.82
N ASN A 25 5.52 -10.18 7.77
CA ASN A 25 4.29 -10.20 8.56
C ASN A 25 4.54 -10.31 10.07
N SER A 26 5.57 -9.63 10.55
CA SER A 26 5.88 -9.55 11.98
C SER A 26 6.20 -8.12 12.38
N LEU A 27 5.95 -7.78 13.64
CA LEU A 27 6.33 -6.49 14.23
C LEU A 27 7.53 -6.66 15.14
N SER A 28 8.52 -5.78 14.98
CA SER A 28 9.62 -5.64 15.92
C SER A 28 9.11 -5.19 17.30
N LYS A 29 9.93 -5.38 18.33
CA LYS A 29 9.63 -4.87 19.68
C LYS A 29 9.39 -3.35 19.69
N LYS A 30 10.12 -2.61 18.85
CA LYS A 30 9.99 -1.16 18.70
C LYS A 30 8.64 -0.81 18.08
N GLU A 31 8.26 -1.42 16.96
CA GLU A 31 6.97 -1.18 16.30
C GLU A 31 5.79 -1.47 17.24
N LYS A 32 5.83 -2.60 17.97
CA LYS A 32 4.80 -2.90 18.98
C LYS A 32 4.68 -1.81 20.05
N LYS A 33 5.82 -1.30 20.54
CA LYS A 33 5.84 -0.21 21.54
C LYS A 33 5.33 1.11 20.95
N GLU A 34 5.52 1.35 19.66
CA GLU A 34 5.05 2.53 18.94
C GLU A 34 3.57 2.45 18.54
N GLY A 35 2.88 1.34 18.82
CA GLY A 35 1.45 1.17 18.57
C GLY A 35 1.11 0.64 17.17
N TRP A 36 2.09 0.09 16.43
CA TRP A 36 1.81 -0.60 15.18
C TRP A 36 1.03 -1.91 15.43
N GLN A 37 0.11 -2.20 14.55
CA GLN A 37 -0.62 -3.47 14.50
C GLN A 37 -0.55 -4.07 13.10
N LEU A 38 -0.53 -5.40 13.00
CA LEU A 38 -0.61 -6.10 11.73
C LEU A 38 -2.07 -6.15 11.27
N LEU A 39 -2.30 -5.84 10.00
CA LEU A 39 -3.57 -6.10 9.30
C LEU A 39 -3.54 -7.44 8.56
N PHE A 40 -2.38 -8.10 8.50
CA PHE A 40 -2.22 -9.42 7.91
C PHE A 40 -1.13 -10.20 8.65
N ASP A 41 -1.45 -11.41 9.07
CA ASP A 41 -0.58 -12.28 9.87
C ASP A 41 0.34 -13.19 9.04
N GLY A 42 0.19 -13.17 7.70
CA GLY A 42 0.93 -14.01 6.77
C GLY A 42 0.32 -15.39 6.53
N SER A 43 -0.81 -15.73 7.15
CA SER A 43 -1.38 -17.07 7.10
C SER A 43 -2.90 -17.13 6.99
N THR A 44 -3.60 -16.09 7.42
CA THR A 44 -5.08 -16.04 7.40
C THR A 44 -5.60 -14.75 6.77
N MET A 45 -6.84 -14.76 6.32
CA MET A 45 -7.56 -13.56 5.86
C MET A 45 -8.37 -12.91 6.99
N ASN A 46 -8.09 -13.27 8.27
CA ASN A 46 -8.75 -12.66 9.41
C ASN A 46 -8.54 -11.14 9.42
N GLY A 47 -9.60 -10.39 9.65
CA GLY A 47 -9.59 -8.93 9.59
C GLY A 47 -9.87 -8.34 8.21
N TRP A 48 -10.19 -9.20 7.22
CA TRP A 48 -10.57 -8.82 5.87
C TRP A 48 -11.86 -9.49 5.42
N HIS A 49 -12.67 -8.77 4.67
CA HIS A 49 -13.86 -9.29 4.00
C HIS A 49 -14.01 -8.67 2.60
N LYS A 50 -14.86 -9.23 1.77
CA LYS A 50 -15.15 -8.64 0.46
C LYS A 50 -15.97 -7.36 0.64
N PHE A 51 -15.74 -6.36 -0.19
CA PHE A 51 -16.55 -5.15 -0.20
C PHE A 51 -18.04 -5.49 -0.30
N GLY A 52 -18.86 -4.88 0.56
CA GLY A 52 -20.28 -5.16 0.66
C GLY A 52 -20.64 -6.32 1.59
N GLY A 53 -19.66 -6.87 2.29
CA GLY A 53 -19.84 -7.90 3.32
C GLY A 53 -19.69 -9.34 2.83
N GLY A 54 -19.55 -10.25 3.79
CA GLY A 54 -19.34 -11.67 3.58
C GLY A 54 -17.88 -12.07 3.47
N HIS A 55 -17.61 -13.36 3.28
CA HIS A 55 -16.24 -13.86 3.21
C HIS A 55 -15.51 -13.33 1.97
N VAL A 56 -14.19 -13.21 2.06
CA VAL A 56 -13.34 -12.94 0.87
C VAL A 56 -13.64 -13.94 -0.23
N GLY A 57 -13.65 -13.46 -1.46
CA GLY A 57 -13.92 -14.31 -2.63
C GLY A 57 -12.82 -15.34 -2.87
N LYS A 58 -13.05 -16.26 -3.82
CA LYS A 58 -12.09 -17.34 -4.15
C LYS A 58 -10.81 -16.81 -4.83
N GLY A 59 -10.87 -15.60 -5.42
CA GLY A 59 -9.72 -14.94 -6.04
C GLY A 59 -8.69 -14.50 -5.03
N TRP A 60 -9.13 -14.04 -3.88
CA TRP A 60 -8.23 -13.62 -2.80
C TRP A 60 -7.86 -14.81 -1.91
N LYS A 61 -6.58 -15.11 -1.80
CA LYS A 61 -6.06 -16.22 -1.01
C LYS A 61 -4.69 -15.91 -0.42
N VAL A 62 -4.30 -16.66 0.59
CA VAL A 62 -2.94 -16.59 1.12
C VAL A 62 -2.04 -17.50 0.29
N SER A 63 -0.94 -16.95 -0.23
CA SER A 63 0.10 -17.69 -0.95
C SER A 63 1.47 -17.15 -0.55
N ASP A 64 2.36 -18.03 -0.12
CA ASP A 64 3.75 -17.71 0.27
C ASP A 64 3.88 -16.53 1.25
N GLY A 65 2.97 -16.48 2.24
CA GLY A 65 2.94 -15.41 3.23
C GLY A 65 2.49 -14.05 2.70
N ALA A 66 1.78 -14.02 1.58
CA ALA A 66 1.16 -12.82 1.02
C ALA A 66 -0.34 -13.03 0.79
N ILE A 67 -1.12 -11.96 0.87
CA ILE A 67 -2.45 -11.89 0.26
C ILE A 67 -2.23 -11.83 -1.25
N PHE A 68 -2.78 -12.79 -1.96
CA PHE A 68 -2.64 -12.92 -3.41
C PHE A 68 -4.00 -12.92 -4.08
N TYR A 69 -4.14 -12.13 -5.13
CA TYR A 69 -5.30 -12.20 -6.01
C TYR A 69 -5.01 -13.03 -7.25
N ASP A 70 -5.86 -14.05 -7.47
CA ASP A 70 -5.84 -14.96 -8.63
C ASP A 70 -7.00 -14.63 -9.57
N PRO A 71 -6.75 -13.99 -10.71
CA PRO A 71 -7.80 -13.59 -11.64
C PRO A 71 -8.51 -14.77 -12.30
N SER A 72 -7.93 -15.98 -12.24
CA SER A 72 -8.58 -17.18 -12.80
C SER A 72 -9.86 -17.59 -12.07
N ALA A 73 -10.03 -17.13 -10.83
CA ALA A 73 -11.24 -17.39 -10.03
C ALA A 73 -12.49 -16.67 -10.56
N LYS A 74 -12.31 -15.56 -11.31
CA LYS A 74 -13.38 -14.78 -11.97
C LYS A 74 -14.47 -14.27 -11.00
N ASP A 75 -14.12 -14.00 -9.75
CA ASP A 75 -15.02 -13.50 -8.72
C ASP A 75 -14.71 -12.06 -8.29
N GLY A 76 -14.14 -11.28 -9.19
CA GLY A 76 -13.61 -9.93 -9.10
C GLY A 76 -14.34 -8.98 -8.16
N ILE A 77 -13.93 -8.98 -6.89
CA ILE A 77 -14.43 -8.08 -5.86
C ILE A 77 -13.26 -7.69 -4.95
N ASP A 78 -13.13 -6.40 -4.70
CA ASP A 78 -12.16 -5.84 -3.77
C ASP A 78 -12.37 -6.38 -2.35
N ILE A 79 -11.31 -6.39 -1.56
CA ILE A 79 -11.37 -6.73 -0.14
C ILE A 79 -11.04 -5.52 0.73
N VAL A 80 -11.77 -5.41 1.84
CA VAL A 80 -11.61 -4.32 2.79
C VAL A 80 -11.29 -4.84 4.19
N THR A 81 -10.65 -4.00 5.00
CA THR A 81 -10.44 -4.30 6.43
C THR A 81 -11.75 -4.33 7.19
N ASP A 82 -11.87 -5.22 8.21
CA ASP A 82 -13.02 -5.19 9.14
C ASP A 82 -13.08 -3.89 9.95
N GLN A 83 -11.90 -3.32 10.23
CA GLN A 83 -11.77 -2.06 10.97
C GLN A 83 -11.75 -0.86 10.04
N GLU A 84 -12.29 0.26 10.52
CA GLU A 84 -12.16 1.58 9.90
C GLU A 84 -11.09 2.42 10.60
N PHE A 85 -10.41 3.26 9.84
CA PHE A 85 -9.32 4.13 10.31
C PHE A 85 -9.61 5.60 9.98
N GLU A 86 -9.25 6.50 10.89
CA GLU A 86 -9.39 7.96 10.74
C GLU A 86 -8.02 8.61 10.54
N ASN A 87 -7.21 8.73 11.58
CA ASN A 87 -5.83 9.21 11.48
C ASN A 87 -4.90 7.99 11.56
N PHE A 88 -4.08 7.78 10.53
CA PHE A 88 -3.29 6.57 10.44
C PHE A 88 -1.96 6.76 9.70
N ASP A 89 -1.05 5.83 9.93
CA ASP A 89 0.13 5.54 9.13
C ASP A 89 0.05 4.07 8.71
N LEU A 90 -0.22 3.82 7.42
CA LEU A 90 -0.32 2.50 6.81
C LEU A 90 0.97 2.20 6.04
N LYS A 91 1.55 1.03 6.29
CA LYS A 91 2.71 0.53 5.53
C LYS A 91 2.45 -0.88 5.06
N LEU A 92 2.82 -1.14 3.82
CA LEU A 92 2.72 -2.48 3.25
C LEU A 92 3.74 -2.68 2.13
N GLU A 93 3.86 -3.92 1.68
CA GLU A 93 4.61 -4.25 0.47
C GLU A 93 3.66 -4.85 -0.57
N TRP A 94 3.87 -4.48 -1.84
CA TRP A 94 3.13 -5.01 -2.95
C TRP A 94 4.05 -5.50 -4.08
N LYS A 95 3.56 -6.43 -4.86
CA LYS A 95 4.21 -7.00 -6.03
C LYS A 95 3.13 -7.28 -7.09
N VAL A 96 3.46 -7.10 -8.36
CA VAL A 96 2.54 -7.27 -9.48
C VAL A 96 3.11 -8.17 -10.56
N SER A 97 2.22 -8.79 -11.35
CA SER A 97 2.57 -9.43 -12.61
C SER A 97 2.69 -8.40 -13.75
N ARG A 98 3.13 -8.86 -14.92
CA ARG A 98 3.27 -8.01 -16.11
C ARG A 98 1.92 -7.46 -16.57
N GLY A 99 1.87 -6.17 -16.85
CA GLY A 99 0.68 -5.46 -17.29
C GLY A 99 -0.36 -5.23 -16.19
N ALA A 100 -0.04 -5.59 -14.94
CA ALA A 100 -1.02 -5.54 -13.86
C ALA A 100 -1.36 -4.12 -13.41
N ASN A 101 -2.63 -3.98 -13.03
CA ASN A 101 -3.22 -2.83 -12.36
C ASN A 101 -3.88 -3.29 -11.06
N SER A 102 -3.77 -2.51 -10.01
CA SER A 102 -4.39 -2.66 -8.70
C SER A 102 -4.31 -1.33 -7.94
N GLY A 103 -4.82 -1.27 -6.71
CA GLY A 103 -4.80 -0.07 -5.89
C GLY A 103 -4.84 -0.36 -4.40
N ILE A 104 -4.44 0.62 -3.61
CA ILE A 104 -4.62 0.66 -2.16
C ILE A 104 -5.52 1.85 -1.88
N MET A 105 -6.81 1.59 -1.59
CA MET A 105 -7.74 2.66 -1.26
C MET A 105 -7.85 2.83 0.25
N PHE A 106 -8.24 4.03 0.66
CA PHE A 106 -8.44 4.36 2.07
C PHE A 106 -9.68 5.24 2.22
N TYR A 107 -10.24 5.27 3.43
CA TYR A 107 -11.53 5.92 3.73
C TYR A 107 -12.69 5.40 2.89
N VAL A 108 -12.61 4.11 2.51
CA VAL A 108 -13.70 3.44 1.81
C VAL A 108 -14.93 3.35 2.71
N ASN A 109 -16.08 3.75 2.18
CA ASN A 109 -17.37 3.63 2.85
C ASN A 109 -18.18 2.47 2.25
N GLU A 110 -18.63 1.54 3.10
CA GLU A 110 -19.35 0.34 2.69
C GLU A 110 -20.90 0.47 2.69
N ASP A 111 -21.45 1.66 2.68
CA ASP A 111 -22.89 1.80 2.48
C ASP A 111 -23.29 1.40 1.04
N THR A 112 -23.40 0.09 0.80
CA THR A 112 -23.71 -0.47 -0.53
C THR A 112 -25.11 -0.10 -1.04
N SER A 113 -25.95 0.48 -0.20
CA SER A 113 -27.22 1.08 -0.65
C SER A 113 -26.97 2.32 -1.53
N LYS A 114 -25.86 3.05 -1.26
CA LYS A 114 -25.45 4.28 -1.96
C LYS A 114 -24.25 4.08 -2.89
N TYR A 115 -23.26 3.29 -2.45
CA TYR A 115 -21.97 3.16 -3.13
C TYR A 115 -21.76 1.71 -3.58
N LYS A 116 -21.66 1.50 -4.88
CA LYS A 116 -21.62 0.14 -5.46
C LYS A 116 -20.20 -0.43 -5.60
N SER A 117 -19.18 0.40 -5.36
CA SER A 117 -17.78 0.02 -5.48
C SER A 117 -16.91 0.86 -4.55
N PRO A 118 -15.78 0.35 -4.04
CA PRO A 118 -14.88 1.09 -3.15
C PRO A 118 -14.39 2.41 -3.74
N TRP A 119 -14.02 2.39 -5.02
CA TRP A 119 -13.45 3.53 -5.75
C TRP A 119 -14.40 4.72 -5.93
N VAL A 120 -15.69 4.58 -5.62
CA VAL A 120 -16.64 5.72 -5.64
C VAL A 120 -16.58 6.55 -4.36
N THR A 121 -15.84 6.07 -3.34
CA THR A 121 -15.68 6.78 -2.06
C THR A 121 -14.23 6.95 -1.66
N GLY A 122 -13.40 5.92 -1.82
CA GLY A 122 -12.02 5.85 -1.36
C GLY A 122 -11.03 6.46 -2.35
N PRO A 123 -10.22 7.46 -1.93
CA PRO A 123 -9.02 7.82 -2.67
C PRO A 123 -8.03 6.65 -2.72
N GLU A 124 -7.23 6.60 -3.80
CA GLU A 124 -6.40 5.45 -4.14
C GLU A 124 -4.93 5.82 -4.30
N MET A 125 -4.04 5.07 -3.66
CA MET A 125 -2.65 4.99 -4.06
C MET A 125 -2.51 3.92 -5.15
N GLN A 126 -2.11 4.34 -6.35
CA GLN A 126 -1.99 3.46 -7.50
C GLN A 126 -0.91 2.39 -7.31
N VAL A 127 -1.26 1.15 -7.67
CA VAL A 127 -0.38 -0.02 -7.78
C VAL A 127 -0.39 -0.48 -9.23
N LEU A 128 0.74 -0.32 -9.94
CA LEU A 128 0.76 -0.50 -11.39
C LEU A 128 2.10 -1.04 -11.89
N ASP A 129 2.06 -1.87 -12.93
CA ASP A 129 3.19 -2.02 -13.84
C ASP A 129 3.28 -0.81 -14.76
N ASN A 130 4.18 0.12 -14.43
CA ASN A 130 4.32 1.38 -15.19
C ASN A 130 4.76 1.19 -16.64
N ILE A 131 5.16 -0.02 -17.04
CA ILE A 131 5.70 -0.30 -18.39
C ILE A 131 4.62 -0.86 -19.31
N ASP A 132 3.97 -1.96 -18.87
CA ASP A 132 3.10 -2.75 -19.74
C ASP A 132 1.60 -2.62 -19.41
N ALA A 133 1.22 -1.97 -18.28
CA ALA A 133 -0.20 -1.78 -17.96
C ALA A 133 -0.87 -0.80 -18.93
N GLU A 134 -2.14 -1.06 -19.28
CA GLU A 134 -2.91 -0.21 -20.19
C GLU A 134 -3.10 1.20 -19.66
N ASP A 135 -3.20 1.37 -18.33
CA ASP A 135 -3.48 2.63 -17.65
C ASP A 135 -2.24 3.50 -17.37
N ASN A 136 -1.08 3.18 -17.95
CA ASN A 136 0.18 3.90 -17.76
C ASN A 136 0.33 5.21 -18.57
N LYS A 137 -0.75 5.74 -19.12
CA LYS A 137 -0.70 6.84 -20.13
C LYS A 137 -0.60 8.22 -19.52
N LYS A 138 -0.93 8.38 -18.25
CA LYS A 138 -0.94 9.69 -17.58
C LYS A 138 -0.04 9.65 -16.33
N PRO A 139 0.67 10.74 -16.00
CA PRO A 139 1.52 10.78 -14.82
C PRO A 139 0.79 10.51 -13.49
N ASN A 140 -0.48 10.91 -13.38
CA ASN A 140 -1.33 10.69 -12.21
C ASN A 140 -2.05 9.32 -12.19
N HIS A 141 -1.65 8.40 -13.10
CA HIS A 141 -2.06 7.00 -13.11
C HIS A 141 -0.89 6.04 -12.86
N LEU A 142 0.33 6.56 -12.69
CA LEU A 142 1.51 5.73 -12.42
C LEU A 142 1.55 5.27 -10.96
N ALA A 143 2.26 4.16 -10.71
CA ALA A 143 2.43 3.61 -9.37
C ALA A 143 2.91 4.66 -8.35
N GLY A 144 2.27 4.74 -7.19
CA GLY A 144 2.56 5.73 -6.16
C GLY A 144 1.87 7.08 -6.32
N ALA A 145 1.12 7.30 -7.41
CA ALA A 145 0.27 8.47 -7.59
C ALA A 145 -0.98 8.40 -6.70
N LEU A 146 -1.54 9.56 -6.36
CA LEU A 146 -2.92 9.65 -5.90
C LEU A 146 -3.80 9.65 -7.16
N TYR A 147 -4.39 8.50 -7.46
CA TYR A 147 -4.97 8.16 -8.75
C TYR A 147 -5.93 9.22 -9.28
N ASP A 148 -5.73 9.61 -10.54
CA ASP A 148 -6.44 10.65 -11.31
C ASP A 148 -6.49 12.06 -10.65
N LEU A 149 -5.77 12.26 -9.53
CA LEU A 149 -5.67 13.55 -8.83
C LEU A 149 -4.26 14.13 -8.87
N ILE A 150 -3.26 13.47 -8.27
CA ILE A 150 -1.90 13.97 -8.17
C ILE A 150 -0.92 12.92 -8.69
N GLY A 151 -0.11 13.29 -9.69
CA GLY A 151 0.94 12.45 -10.22
C GLY A 151 2.08 12.24 -9.23
N THR A 152 2.83 11.17 -9.44
CA THR A 152 4.05 10.88 -8.68
C THR A 152 5.22 11.79 -9.15
N VAL A 153 6.25 11.91 -8.32
CA VAL A 153 7.47 12.67 -8.67
C VAL A 153 8.37 11.87 -9.64
N ALA A 154 9.17 12.57 -10.43
CA ALA A 154 9.98 11.96 -11.50
C ALA A 154 10.94 10.86 -11.02
N ASP A 155 11.47 10.99 -9.79
CA ASP A 155 12.40 10.03 -9.20
C ASP A 155 11.72 8.80 -8.59
N SER A 156 10.38 8.84 -8.44
CA SER A 156 9.62 7.72 -7.92
C SER A 156 9.36 6.71 -9.01
N LYS A 157 9.96 5.53 -8.88
CA LYS A 157 9.74 4.40 -9.79
C LYS A 157 9.44 3.15 -8.99
N PRO A 158 8.46 2.35 -9.42
CA PRO A 158 8.31 1.00 -8.88
C PRO A 158 9.52 0.16 -9.28
N LYS A 159 9.82 -0.85 -8.47
CA LYS A 159 10.73 -1.91 -8.84
C LYS A 159 10.14 -2.74 -9.99
N PRO A 160 10.96 -3.48 -10.73
CA PRO A 160 10.50 -4.34 -11.81
C PRO A 160 9.38 -5.31 -11.38
N VAL A 161 8.58 -5.72 -12.35
CA VAL A 161 7.56 -6.76 -12.19
C VAL A 161 8.16 -7.99 -11.49
N GLY A 162 7.43 -8.55 -10.52
CA GLY A 162 7.87 -9.67 -9.70
C GLY A 162 8.70 -9.28 -8.47
N GLU A 163 9.08 -8.02 -8.31
CA GLU A 163 9.79 -7.52 -7.14
C GLU A 163 8.87 -6.79 -6.15
N TRP A 164 9.21 -6.85 -4.85
CA TRP A 164 8.46 -6.22 -3.79
C TRP A 164 8.73 -4.72 -3.69
N ASN A 165 7.68 -3.92 -3.82
CA ASN A 165 7.67 -2.48 -3.60
C ASN A 165 7.15 -2.17 -2.20
N GLN A 166 7.60 -1.07 -1.60
CA GLN A 166 7.12 -0.56 -0.33
C GLN A 166 6.18 0.63 -0.57
N ALA A 167 4.99 0.57 0.01
CA ALA A 167 4.04 1.68 0.04
C ALA A 167 3.85 2.17 1.48
N GLU A 168 3.75 3.49 1.64
CA GLU A 168 3.33 4.13 2.88
C GLU A 168 2.29 5.19 2.57
N ILE A 169 1.18 5.17 3.30
CA ILE A 169 0.10 6.17 3.24
C ILE A 169 -0.12 6.68 4.65
N LYS A 170 0.14 7.96 4.86
CA LYS A 170 -0.05 8.61 6.15
C LYS A 170 -1.07 9.74 6.01
N CYS A 171 -2.14 9.67 6.80
CA CYS A 171 -3.13 10.72 6.85
C CYS A 171 -3.42 11.14 8.30
N VAL A 172 -3.24 12.43 8.60
CA VAL A 172 -3.45 13.01 9.93
C VAL A 172 -4.22 14.32 9.78
N ASN A 173 -5.43 14.39 10.31
CA ASN A 173 -6.30 15.56 10.22
C ASN A 173 -6.41 16.11 8.78
N GLY A 174 -6.48 15.18 7.81
CA GLY A 174 -6.56 15.50 6.39
C GLY A 174 -5.24 15.78 5.69
N LYS A 175 -4.13 15.93 6.39
CA LYS A 175 -2.82 15.98 5.74
C LYS A 175 -2.45 14.58 5.28
N LEU A 176 -2.45 14.38 3.96
CA LEU A 176 -2.10 13.15 3.30
C LEU A 176 -0.68 13.25 2.75
N ASP A 177 0.18 12.31 3.15
CA ASP A 177 1.51 12.08 2.60
C ASP A 177 1.62 10.63 2.13
N MET A 178 2.12 10.38 0.91
CA MET A 178 2.31 9.05 0.35
C MET A 178 3.76 8.84 -0.07
N TYR A 179 4.22 7.59 0.07
CA TYR A 179 5.60 7.22 -0.27
C TYR A 179 5.65 5.90 -1.03
N LEU A 180 6.45 5.84 -2.09
CA LEU A 180 6.77 4.63 -2.82
C LEU A 180 8.28 4.36 -2.71
N ASN A 181 8.65 3.18 -2.19
CA ASN A 181 10.06 2.77 -1.99
C ASN A 181 10.89 3.82 -1.21
N GLY A 182 10.24 4.50 -0.23
CA GLY A 182 10.86 5.55 0.58
C GLY A 182 10.92 6.93 -0.07
N ILE A 183 10.51 7.06 -1.33
CA ILE A 183 10.41 8.37 -2.01
C ILE A 183 9.03 8.98 -1.74
N HIS A 184 9.00 10.22 -1.26
CA HIS A 184 7.77 10.98 -1.05
C HIS A 184 7.14 11.34 -2.39
N THR A 185 5.97 10.75 -2.71
CA THR A 185 5.33 10.87 -4.02
C THR A 185 4.23 11.91 -4.06
N VAL A 186 3.46 12.02 -2.99
CA VAL A 186 2.30 12.90 -2.89
C VAL A 186 2.25 13.57 -1.53
N SER A 187 1.93 14.87 -1.51
CA SER A 187 1.54 15.62 -0.30
C SER A 187 0.36 16.53 -0.64
N THR A 188 -0.71 16.45 0.13
CA THR A 188 -1.89 17.32 -0.04
C THR A 188 -2.68 17.45 1.27
N ILE A 189 -3.59 18.41 1.31
CA ILE A 189 -4.59 18.53 2.38
C ILE A 189 -5.94 18.11 1.82
N MET A 190 -6.47 17.01 2.33
CA MET A 190 -7.81 16.54 1.99
C MET A 190 -8.86 17.49 2.57
N TRP A 191 -10.01 17.58 1.91
CA TRP A 191 -11.22 18.29 2.32
C TRP A 191 -11.12 19.83 2.31
N ASP A 192 -9.96 20.41 1.98
CA ASP A 192 -9.83 21.85 1.74
C ASP A 192 -10.39 22.25 0.36
N ASP A 193 -10.33 23.53 0.03
CA ASP A 193 -10.84 24.02 -1.25
C ASP A 193 -10.02 23.56 -2.46
N ASN A 194 -8.70 23.29 -2.27
CA ASN A 194 -7.87 22.74 -3.33
C ASN A 194 -8.25 21.28 -3.62
N TRP A 195 -8.49 20.49 -2.55
CA TRP A 195 -9.01 19.13 -2.67
C TRP A 195 -10.32 19.10 -3.46
N LYS A 196 -11.30 19.93 -3.07
CA LYS A 196 -12.58 20.04 -3.76
C LYS A 196 -12.41 20.39 -5.24
N LYS A 197 -11.52 21.34 -5.57
CA LYS A 197 -11.20 21.71 -6.95
C LYS A 197 -10.56 20.55 -7.73
N MET A 198 -9.64 19.81 -7.13
CA MET A 198 -9.02 18.64 -7.78
C MET A 198 -10.08 17.58 -8.10
N VAL A 199 -10.93 17.21 -7.15
CA VAL A 199 -11.99 16.24 -7.36
C VAL A 199 -12.96 16.71 -8.44
N ALA A 200 -13.36 17.99 -8.42
CA ALA A 200 -14.27 18.57 -9.43
C ALA A 200 -13.68 18.58 -10.86
N ASN A 201 -12.35 18.54 -10.98
CA ASN A 201 -11.66 18.50 -12.29
C ASN A 201 -11.19 17.09 -12.71
N SER A 202 -11.48 16.06 -11.90
CA SER A 202 -11.11 14.67 -12.15
C SER A 202 -12.28 13.83 -12.70
N LYS A 203 -12.03 12.57 -12.99
CA LYS A 203 -13.08 11.60 -13.32
C LYS A 203 -14.11 11.43 -12.21
N PHE A 204 -13.73 11.75 -10.97
CA PHE A 204 -14.58 11.60 -9.77
C PHE A 204 -15.61 12.71 -9.58
N ARG A 205 -15.64 13.75 -10.44
CA ARG A 205 -16.58 14.89 -10.35
C ARG A 205 -18.05 14.51 -10.26
N THR A 206 -18.43 13.33 -10.77
CA THR A 206 -19.79 12.82 -10.75
C THR A 206 -20.07 11.85 -9.61
N MET A 207 -19.11 11.67 -8.69
CA MET A 207 -19.16 10.74 -7.56
C MET A 207 -19.28 11.52 -6.25
N PRO A 208 -20.49 11.78 -5.74
CA PRO A 208 -20.68 12.66 -4.58
C PRO A 208 -20.09 12.12 -3.28
N GLY A 209 -19.80 10.81 -3.21
CA GLY A 209 -19.14 10.16 -2.06
C GLY A 209 -17.62 10.18 -2.11
N PHE A 210 -17.01 10.56 -3.24
CA PHE A 210 -15.55 10.42 -3.40
C PHE A 210 -14.78 11.40 -2.53
N GLY A 211 -13.89 10.84 -1.70
CA GLY A 211 -12.93 11.60 -0.90
C GLY A 211 -13.53 12.54 0.14
N ILE A 212 -14.78 12.30 0.58
CA ILE A 212 -15.45 13.15 1.60
C ILE A 212 -15.36 12.54 3.00
N PHE A 213 -15.15 11.23 3.10
CA PHE A 213 -15.12 10.53 4.38
C PHE A 213 -13.80 10.80 5.12
N ARG A 214 -13.89 10.92 6.46
CA ARG A 214 -12.74 11.15 7.36
C ARG A 214 -12.33 9.89 8.09
N LYS A 215 -13.12 8.85 7.97
CA LYS A 215 -12.93 7.52 8.53
C LYS A 215 -13.51 6.50 7.56
N GLY A 216 -12.84 5.35 7.43
CA GLY A 216 -13.29 4.28 6.55
C GLY A 216 -12.31 3.13 6.50
N HIS A 217 -12.63 2.15 5.68
CA HIS A 217 -11.84 0.94 5.51
C HIS A 217 -10.60 1.20 4.64
N ILE A 218 -9.57 0.36 4.84
CA ILE A 218 -8.49 0.17 3.88
C ILE A 218 -8.92 -0.93 2.91
N ASP A 219 -8.69 -0.71 1.64
CA ASP A 219 -9.09 -1.59 0.55
C ASP A 219 -7.89 -2.04 -0.27
N LEU A 220 -7.93 -3.29 -0.73
CA LEU A 220 -7.01 -3.84 -1.72
C LEU A 220 -7.82 -4.19 -2.96
N GLN A 221 -7.48 -3.53 -4.07
CA GLN A 221 -8.27 -3.58 -5.29
C GLN A 221 -7.98 -4.83 -6.12
N ASP A 222 -9.06 -5.50 -6.57
CA ASP A 222 -9.05 -6.38 -7.71
C ASP A 222 -9.28 -5.59 -9.01
N HIS A 223 -8.35 -5.72 -9.94
CA HIS A 223 -8.49 -5.16 -11.29
C HIS A 223 -8.24 -6.22 -12.38
N GLY A 224 -8.49 -7.50 -12.05
CA GLY A 224 -8.36 -8.62 -12.97
C GLY A 224 -6.92 -9.06 -13.25
N HIS A 225 -5.97 -8.68 -12.41
CA HIS A 225 -4.56 -9.04 -12.57
C HIS A 225 -3.99 -9.67 -11.30
N GLU A 226 -2.95 -10.50 -11.45
CA GLU A 226 -2.24 -11.03 -10.30
C GLU A 226 -1.52 -9.90 -9.54
N VAL A 227 -1.81 -9.81 -8.25
CA VAL A 227 -1.16 -8.89 -7.30
C VAL A 227 -0.96 -9.59 -5.96
N TRP A 228 0.11 -9.22 -5.28
CA TRP A 228 0.46 -9.74 -3.96
C TRP A 228 0.68 -8.59 -3.00
N PHE A 229 0.15 -8.73 -1.76
CA PHE A 229 0.35 -7.80 -0.66
C PHE A 229 0.87 -8.54 0.57
N ARG A 230 1.83 -7.95 1.29
CA ARG A 230 2.36 -8.49 2.54
C ARG A 230 2.87 -7.37 3.45
N ASN A 231 3.30 -7.73 4.66
CA ASN A 231 3.81 -6.78 5.64
C ASN A 231 2.83 -5.62 5.92
N ILE A 232 1.52 -5.91 5.81
CA ILE A 232 0.47 -4.91 5.96
C ILE A 232 0.34 -4.58 7.45
N ARG A 233 0.71 -3.37 7.82
CA ARG A 233 0.65 -2.88 9.19
C ARG A 233 0.19 -1.45 9.24
N ILE A 234 -0.52 -1.10 10.28
CA ILE A 234 -1.09 0.23 10.48
C ILE A 234 -0.83 0.70 11.91
N LYS A 235 -0.76 2.01 12.08
CA LYS A 235 -0.69 2.68 13.35
C LYS A 235 -1.73 3.78 13.38
N ASN A 236 -2.59 3.79 14.41
CA ASN A 236 -3.49 4.90 14.68
C ASN A 236 -2.68 6.09 15.22
N LEU A 237 -3.00 7.33 14.77
CA LEU A 237 -2.27 8.56 15.10
C LEU A 237 -3.18 9.58 15.78
#